data_f024ed6c4cd889f12b70cd2cc74e2c99
#
_entry.id   f024ed6c4cd889f12b70cd2cc74e2c99
#
_cell.length_a   1.000
_cell.length_b   1.000
_cell.length_c   1.000
_cell.angle_alpha   90.00
_cell.angle_beta   90.00
_cell.angle_gamma   90.00
#
_symmetry.space_group_name_H-M   'P 1'
#
loop_
_entity.id
_entity.type
_entity.pdbx_description
1 polymer ?
#
loop_
_entity_poly.entity_id
_entity_poly.type
_entity_poly.pdbx_seq_one_letter_code
_entity_poly.pdbx_strand_id
1 'polypeptide(L)'
;LRIASSLQLPPDRWWDEITLQVVECPECGFRGAAVYEESRRGALNLEAWNHRGHRLAEAPLQSLIQDVAACPEPRNSTCRCATHQKWGRTDAAGQWLGLPESEGGFPLTRV
;
A
#
# COMPACT_ATOMS: atom_id res chain seq x y z
N LEU A 1 11.55 -3.78 -11.02
CA LEU A 1 10.66 -2.72 -10.51
C LEU A 1 11.32 -1.95 -9.40
N ARG A 2 11.05 -0.68 -9.32
CA ARG A 2 11.50 0.15 -8.20
C ARG A 2 10.31 0.85 -7.56
N ILE A 3 10.48 1.23 -6.30
CA ILE A 3 9.48 1.98 -5.55
C ILE A 3 9.69 3.46 -5.83
N ALA A 4 8.71 4.10 -6.46
CA ALA A 4 8.77 5.53 -6.76
C ALA A 4 8.27 6.38 -5.60
N SER A 5 7.24 5.93 -4.88
CA SER A 5 6.73 6.60 -3.70
C SER A 5 6.03 5.59 -2.79
N SER A 6 5.84 5.98 -1.54
CA SER A 6 5.23 5.10 -0.53
C SER A 6 4.30 5.89 0.39
N LEU A 7 3.26 5.23 0.84
CA LEU A 7 2.33 5.75 1.83
C LEU A 7 2.19 4.72 2.96
N GLN A 8 2.65 5.09 4.15
CA GLN A 8 2.53 4.23 5.32
C GLN A 8 1.15 4.43 5.95
N LEU A 9 0.32 3.40 5.88
CA LEU A 9 -1.02 3.42 6.46
C LEU A 9 -0.97 3.10 7.95
N PRO A 10 -2.01 3.51 8.72
CA PRO A 10 -2.13 3.05 10.09
C PRO A 10 -2.24 1.52 10.11
N PRO A 11 -1.72 0.86 11.15
CA PRO A 11 -1.91 -0.58 11.27
C PRO A 11 -3.40 -0.90 11.40
N ASP A 12 -3.81 -2.03 10.85
CA ASP A 12 -5.18 -2.47 10.96
C ASP A 12 -5.46 -3.04 12.37
N ARG A 13 -6.66 -3.57 12.58
CA ARG A 13 -7.06 -4.14 13.87
C ARG A 13 -6.11 -5.23 14.36
N TRP A 14 -5.44 -5.90 13.43
CA TRP A 14 -4.54 -7.01 13.74
C TRP A 14 -3.09 -6.57 13.90
N TRP A 15 -2.84 -5.26 13.88
CA TRP A 15 -1.50 -4.66 13.99
C TRP A 15 -0.58 -5.03 12.81
N ASP A 16 -1.15 -5.38 11.68
CA ASP A 16 -0.37 -5.56 10.47
C ASP A 16 0.07 -4.20 9.94
N GLU A 17 1.35 -4.08 9.64
CA GLU A 17 1.87 -2.87 9.00
C GLU A 17 1.57 -2.94 7.51
N ILE A 18 0.95 -1.89 6.99
CA ILE A 18 0.53 -1.83 5.60
C ILE A 18 1.16 -0.62 4.94
N THR A 19 1.91 -0.84 3.89
CA THR A 19 2.52 0.22 3.10
C THR A 19 2.03 0.13 1.68
N LEU A 20 1.40 1.21 1.18
CA LEU A 20 1.08 1.35 -0.23
C LEU A 20 2.29 1.93 -0.95
N GLN A 21 2.54 1.44 -2.14
CA GLN A 21 3.68 1.87 -2.93
C GLN A 21 3.24 2.12 -4.37
N VAL A 22 3.84 3.12 -4.99
CA VAL A 22 3.81 3.29 -6.43
C VAL A 22 5.10 2.67 -6.96
N VAL A 23 4.97 1.71 -7.86
CA VAL A 23 6.12 1.01 -8.43
C VAL A 23 6.20 1.29 -9.91
N GLU A 24 7.41 1.27 -10.45
CA GLU A 24 7.64 1.49 -11.86
C GLU A 24 8.78 0.64 -12.37
N CYS A 25 8.71 0.30 -13.64
CA CYS A 25 9.80 -0.38 -14.34
C CYS A 25 10.54 0.64 -15.20
N PRO A 26 11.82 0.94 -14.89
CA PRO A 26 12.57 1.91 -15.67
C PRO A 26 12.89 1.46 -17.10
N GLU A 27 12.79 0.16 -17.37
CA GLU A 27 13.10 -0.39 -18.69
C GLU A 27 11.91 -0.37 -19.64
N CYS A 28 10.71 -0.73 -19.16
CA CYS A 28 9.53 -0.87 -20.03
C CYS A 28 8.47 0.20 -19.77
N GLY A 29 8.64 1.05 -18.76
CA GLY A 29 7.68 2.10 -18.46
C GLY A 29 6.44 1.65 -17.70
N PHE A 30 6.36 0.38 -17.31
CA PHE A 30 5.23 -0.08 -16.52
C PHE A 30 5.14 0.70 -15.21
N ARG A 31 3.93 1.07 -14.84
CA ARG A 31 3.62 1.71 -13.55
C ARG A 31 2.42 1.03 -12.92
N GLY A 32 2.49 0.83 -11.63
CA GLY A 32 1.40 0.20 -10.90
C GLY A 32 1.50 0.51 -9.42
N ALA A 33 0.67 -0.14 -8.64
CA ALA A 33 0.69 -0.04 -7.21
C ALA A 33 1.21 -1.34 -6.60
N ALA A 34 1.70 -1.27 -5.38
CA ALA A 34 2.06 -2.44 -4.62
C ALA A 34 1.61 -2.28 -3.18
N VAL A 35 1.36 -3.39 -2.53
CA VAL A 35 1.03 -3.44 -1.12
C VAL A 35 2.06 -4.32 -0.43
N TYR A 36 2.74 -3.75 0.55
CA TYR A 36 3.61 -4.48 1.44
C TYR A 36 2.91 -4.61 2.79
N GLU A 37 2.72 -5.83 3.24
CA GLU A 37 2.13 -6.12 4.54
C GLU A 37 3.11 -6.89 5.38
N GLU A 38 3.28 -6.47 6.63
CA GLU A 38 4.13 -7.16 7.57
C GLU A 38 3.33 -7.44 8.83
N SER A 39 3.23 -8.71 9.19
CA SER A 39 2.51 -9.17 10.37
C SER A 39 3.49 -9.70 11.39
N ARG A 40 3.33 -9.28 12.64
CA ARG A 40 4.10 -9.79 13.76
C ARG A 40 3.23 -10.61 14.70
N ARG A 41 2.07 -11.03 14.19
CA ARG A 41 1.17 -11.91 14.95
C ARG A 41 1.72 -13.33 14.90
N GLY A 42 1.49 -14.06 15.96
CA GLY A 42 1.78 -15.47 16.01
C GLY A 42 2.72 -15.82 17.14
N ALA A 43 2.78 -17.11 17.44
CA ALA A 43 3.66 -17.64 18.48
C ALA A 43 5.10 -17.55 18.05
N LEU A 44 6.00 -17.45 19.02
CA LEU A 44 7.44 -17.47 18.81
C LEU A 44 8.00 -16.29 18.04
N ASN A 45 7.30 -15.16 18.03
CA ASN A 45 7.73 -13.93 17.35
C ASN A 45 8.01 -14.13 15.86
N LEU A 46 7.27 -15.00 15.22
CA LEU A 46 7.41 -15.19 13.78
C LEU A 46 6.86 -13.97 13.05
N GLU A 47 7.65 -13.48 12.11
CA GLU A 47 7.24 -12.43 11.21
C GLU A 47 6.74 -13.04 9.92
N ALA A 48 5.59 -12.59 9.46
CA ALA A 48 5.09 -12.92 8.13
C ALA A 48 5.00 -11.63 7.32
N TRP A 49 5.42 -11.69 6.08
CA TRP A 49 5.30 -10.54 5.19
C TRP A 49 4.75 -10.99 3.84
N ASN A 50 4.11 -10.04 3.17
CA ASN A 50 3.54 -10.27 1.86
C ASN A 50 3.73 -9.00 1.02
N HIS A 51 4.24 -9.16 -0.19
CA HIS A 51 4.46 -8.04 -1.10
C HIS A 51 3.81 -8.39 -2.43
N ARG A 52 2.75 -7.65 -2.77
CA ARG A 52 1.98 -7.90 -3.99
C ARG A 52 1.88 -6.63 -4.81
N GLY A 53 2.09 -6.78 -6.12
CA GLY A 53 1.79 -5.75 -7.07
C GLY A 53 0.34 -5.80 -7.51
N HIS A 54 -0.19 -4.67 -7.92
CA HIS A 54 -1.57 -4.54 -8.40
C HIS A 54 -1.59 -3.70 -9.66
N ARG A 55 -2.35 -4.19 -10.64
CA ARG A 55 -2.59 -3.42 -11.85
C ARG A 55 -3.76 -2.50 -11.60
N LEU A 56 -3.57 -1.23 -11.83
CA LEU A 56 -4.61 -0.22 -11.74
C LEU A 56 -4.81 0.41 -13.10
N ALA A 57 -6.05 0.76 -13.42
CA ALA A 57 -6.33 1.59 -14.57
C ALA A 57 -5.65 2.97 -14.38
N GLU A 58 -5.51 3.72 -15.46
CA GLU A 58 -4.79 4.99 -15.46
C GLU A 58 -5.34 5.99 -14.43
N ALA A 59 -6.67 6.15 -14.38
CA ALA A 59 -7.27 7.13 -13.48
C ALA A 59 -7.04 6.84 -12.00
N PRO A 60 -7.31 5.62 -11.49
CA PRO A 60 -7.00 5.31 -10.09
C PRO A 60 -5.50 5.35 -9.79
N LEU A 61 -4.64 4.97 -10.73
CA LEU A 61 -3.20 5.07 -10.53
C LEU A 61 -2.76 6.53 -10.39
N GLN A 62 -3.25 7.42 -11.24
CA GLN A 62 -2.94 8.84 -11.14
C GLN A 62 -3.47 9.45 -9.84
N SER A 63 -4.65 9.02 -9.39
CA SER A 63 -5.17 9.42 -8.08
C SER A 63 -4.22 9.04 -6.96
N LEU A 64 -3.73 7.81 -6.96
CA LEU A 64 -2.80 7.36 -5.92
C LEU A 64 -1.51 8.19 -5.95
N ILE A 65 -0.93 8.39 -7.11
CA ILE A 65 0.30 9.17 -7.26
C ILE A 65 0.12 10.60 -6.73
N GLN A 66 -0.96 11.25 -7.14
CA GLN A 66 -1.23 12.62 -6.73
C GLN A 66 -1.53 12.73 -5.24
N ASP A 67 -2.32 11.80 -4.70
CA ASP A 67 -2.70 11.80 -3.30
C ASP A 67 -1.47 11.59 -2.40
N VAL A 68 -0.58 10.68 -2.76
CA VAL A 68 0.66 10.46 -1.99
C VAL A 68 1.54 11.71 -2.04
N ALA A 69 1.64 12.35 -3.21
CA ALA A 69 2.42 13.58 -3.35
C ALA A 69 1.83 14.75 -2.54
N ALA A 70 0.51 14.77 -2.35
CA ALA A 70 -0.17 15.81 -1.58
C ALA A 70 -0.11 15.57 -0.06
N CYS A 71 0.22 14.37 0.38
CA CYS A 71 0.28 14.06 1.81
C CYS A 71 1.49 14.75 2.44
N PRO A 72 1.32 15.49 3.55
CA PRO A 72 2.44 16.16 4.20
C PRO A 72 3.44 15.21 4.87
N GLU A 73 2.99 14.02 5.27
CA GLU A 73 3.83 13.05 5.95
C GLU A 73 3.49 11.63 5.49
N PRO A 74 3.80 11.27 4.24
CA PRO A 74 3.37 9.98 3.69
C PRO A 74 3.96 8.76 4.40
N ARG A 75 5.11 8.91 5.05
CA ARG A 75 5.75 7.81 5.78
C ARG A 75 5.34 7.74 7.25
N ASN A 76 4.44 8.59 7.68
CA ASN A 76 3.96 8.63 9.06
C ASN A 76 2.58 7.96 9.16
N SER A 77 2.53 6.80 9.79
CA SER A 77 1.29 6.03 9.94
C SER A 77 0.24 6.72 10.82
N THR A 78 0.62 7.75 11.56
CA THR A 78 -0.32 8.50 12.39
C THR A 78 -0.85 9.76 11.72
N CYS A 79 -0.42 10.05 10.49
CA CYS A 79 -0.94 11.18 9.74
C CYS A 79 -2.42 10.99 9.43
N ARG A 80 -3.22 12.02 9.67
CA ARG A 80 -4.69 11.97 9.49
C ARG A 80 -5.18 12.83 8.33
N CYS A 81 -4.34 13.06 7.34
CA CYS A 81 -4.74 13.82 6.16
C CYS A 81 -5.77 13.04 5.33
N ALA A 82 -6.37 13.73 4.36
CA ALA A 82 -7.37 13.12 3.49
C ALA A 82 -6.83 11.90 2.74
N THR A 83 -5.56 11.92 2.35
CA THR A 83 -4.91 10.79 1.67
C THR A 83 -4.89 9.55 2.56
N HIS A 84 -4.43 9.68 3.80
CA HIS A 84 -4.40 8.56 4.73
C HIS A 84 -5.80 8.02 5.02
N GLN A 85 -6.79 8.91 5.14
CA GLN A 85 -8.17 8.49 5.39
C GLN A 85 -8.76 7.78 4.18
N LYS A 86 -8.49 8.26 2.98
CA LYS A 86 -9.02 7.68 1.75
C LYS A 86 -8.44 6.28 1.48
N TRP A 87 -7.14 6.14 1.57
CA TRP A 87 -6.44 4.90 1.22
C TRP A 87 -6.33 3.91 2.36
N GLY A 88 -6.48 4.38 3.59
CA GLY A 88 -6.40 3.55 4.79
C GLY A 88 -7.74 3.09 5.35
N ARG A 89 -8.81 3.13 4.56
CA ARG A 89 -10.15 2.77 5.05
C ARG A 89 -10.21 1.30 5.48
N THR A 90 -10.95 1.08 6.54
CA THR A 90 -11.17 -0.25 7.10
C THR A 90 -12.65 -0.61 7.08
N ASP A 91 -12.95 -1.90 7.15
CA ASP A 91 -14.31 -2.40 7.28
C ASP A 91 -14.78 -2.31 8.75
N ALA A 92 -16.00 -2.80 9.01
CA ALA A 92 -16.57 -2.77 10.35
C ALA A 92 -15.78 -3.62 11.35
N ALA A 93 -15.03 -4.60 10.88
CA ALA A 93 -14.17 -5.44 11.72
C ALA A 93 -12.79 -4.83 11.98
N GLY A 94 -12.49 -3.68 11.36
CA GLY A 94 -11.21 -3.01 11.50
C GLY A 94 -10.13 -3.54 10.57
N GLN A 95 -10.49 -4.36 9.58
CA GLN A 95 -9.55 -4.87 8.60
C GLN A 95 -9.46 -3.91 7.41
N TRP A 96 -8.25 -3.69 6.91
CA TRP A 96 -8.04 -2.81 5.77
C TRP A 96 -8.79 -3.32 4.52
N LEU A 97 -9.45 -2.40 3.82
CA LEU A 97 -10.27 -2.73 2.66
C LEU A 97 -9.48 -3.07 1.39
N GLY A 98 -8.20 -2.76 1.36
CA GLY A 98 -7.38 -2.99 0.19
C GLY A 98 -7.42 -1.85 -0.82
N LEU A 99 -6.81 -2.07 -1.98
CA LEU A 99 -6.79 -1.10 -3.06
C LEU A 99 -8.11 -1.14 -3.82
N PRO A 100 -8.80 0.01 -3.97
CA PRO A 100 -9.99 0.06 -4.81
C PRO A 100 -9.61 -0.11 -6.28
N GLU A 101 -10.52 -0.70 -7.05
CA GLU A 101 -10.39 -0.80 -8.50
C GLU A 101 -9.13 -1.51 -8.99
N SER A 102 -8.59 -2.45 -8.20
CA SER A 102 -7.49 -3.29 -8.67
C SER A 102 -7.98 -4.24 -9.77
N GLU A 103 -7.27 -4.26 -10.89
CA GLU A 103 -7.58 -5.11 -12.03
C GLU A 103 -6.88 -6.47 -11.95
N GLY A 104 -6.23 -6.75 -10.85
CA GLY A 104 -5.54 -8.01 -10.63
C GLY A 104 -4.24 -7.80 -9.87
N GLY A 105 -3.80 -8.84 -9.21
CA GLY A 105 -2.58 -8.81 -8.43
C GLY A 105 -1.53 -9.78 -8.96
N PHE A 106 -0.28 -9.52 -8.63
CA PHE A 106 0.81 -10.41 -8.96
C PHE A 106 1.84 -10.37 -7.82
N PRO A 107 2.52 -11.50 -7.55
CA PRO A 107 3.50 -11.52 -6.47
C PRO A 107 4.73 -10.71 -6.83
N LEU A 108 5.31 -10.07 -5.82
CA LEU A 108 6.58 -9.37 -5.95
C LEU A 108 7.60 -10.05 -5.06
N THR A 109 8.82 -10.15 -5.56
CA THR A 109 9.93 -10.59 -4.73
C THR A 109 10.37 -9.46 -3.82
N ARG A 110 10.83 -9.83 -2.64
CA ARG A 110 11.38 -8.85 -1.71
C ARG A 110 12.68 -8.27 -2.31
N VAL A 111 12.72 -6.98 -2.27
CA VAL A 111 13.88 -6.24 -2.78
C VAL A 111 14.74 -5.78 -1.61
#